data_9a0b8bbe148ffde26c8cf1335084eb42
#
_entry.id   9a0b8bbe148ffde26c8cf1335084eb42
#
_cell.length_a   1.000
_cell.length_b   1.000
_cell.length_c   1.000
_cell.angle_alpha   90.00
_cell.angle_beta   90.00
_cell.angle_gamma   90.00
#
_symmetry.space_group_name_H-M   'P 1'
#
loop_
_entity.id
_entity.type
_entity.pdbx_description
1 polymer ?
#
loop_
_entity_poly.entity_id
_entity_poly.type
_entity_poly.pdbx_seq_one_letter_code
_entity_poly.pdbx_strand_id
1 'polypeptide(L)'
;MQDNYIQKLKRYKDERGDLLPLNFSNLPFPPKRLFLVANVPKDERRGDHAHYTTKQFLICLRGEIDVELFDGNNKSVHTIFEGEGVYVPEMVWDSQVFKSGDDLLLVLASTEYNESDYITNKTKFTKIINS
;
A
#
# COMPACT_ATOMS: atom_id res chain seq x y z
N MET A 1 15.46 0.71 3.99
CA MET A 1 14.16 0.06 4.23
C MET A 1 14.38 -1.43 4.44
N GLN A 2 13.53 -2.03 5.22
CA GLN A 2 13.65 -3.45 5.56
C GLN A 2 12.87 -4.30 4.57
N ASP A 3 13.32 -5.54 4.37
CA ASP A 3 12.73 -6.44 3.38
C ASP A 3 11.42 -7.08 3.83
N ASN A 4 10.93 -6.77 5.04
CA ASN A 4 9.72 -7.37 5.59
C ASN A 4 8.47 -6.53 5.40
N TYR A 5 8.45 -5.63 4.43
CA TYR A 5 7.25 -4.87 4.08
C TYR A 5 6.19 -5.73 3.39
N ILE A 6 6.62 -6.77 2.66
CA ILE A 6 5.70 -7.63 1.92
C ILE A 6 5.16 -8.72 2.84
N GLN A 7 3.86 -8.96 2.77
CA GLN A 7 3.19 -9.99 3.52
C GLN A 7 2.25 -10.76 2.59
N LYS A 8 2.33 -12.09 2.65
CA LYS A 8 1.47 -12.97 1.87
C LYS A 8 0.32 -13.44 2.75
N LEU A 9 -0.91 -13.14 2.33
CA LEU A 9 -2.09 -13.59 3.06
C LEU A 9 -2.28 -15.09 2.90
N LYS A 10 -2.69 -15.76 3.98
CA LYS A 10 -2.93 -17.19 3.92
C LYS A 10 -4.18 -17.48 3.10
N ARG A 11 -4.06 -18.40 2.15
CA ARG A 11 -5.14 -18.81 1.26
C ARG A 11 -5.63 -20.19 1.63
N TYR A 12 -6.93 -20.32 1.86
CA TYR A 12 -7.60 -21.61 2.06
C TYR A 12 -8.40 -21.92 0.81
N LYS A 13 -8.02 -22.98 0.11
CA LYS A 13 -8.57 -23.32 -1.20
C LYS A 13 -9.23 -24.67 -1.18
N ASP A 14 -10.47 -24.75 -1.72
CA ASP A 14 -11.17 -26.02 -1.95
C ASP A 14 -12.03 -25.88 -3.20
N GLU A 15 -12.88 -26.89 -3.49
CA GLU A 15 -13.72 -26.88 -4.70
C GLU A 15 -14.78 -25.77 -4.71
N ARG A 16 -15.02 -25.11 -3.56
CA ARG A 16 -15.97 -23.98 -3.48
C ARG A 16 -15.31 -22.64 -3.71
N GLY A 17 -13.99 -22.59 -3.86
CA GLY A 17 -13.24 -21.36 -4.10
C GLY A 17 -12.17 -21.09 -3.06
N ASP A 18 -11.78 -19.84 -2.96
CA ASP A 18 -10.68 -19.38 -2.11
C ASP A 18 -11.18 -18.48 -0.98
N LEU A 19 -10.59 -18.66 0.19
CA LEU A 19 -10.84 -17.80 1.35
C LEU A 19 -9.50 -17.21 1.80
N LEU A 20 -9.41 -15.87 1.84
CA LEU A 20 -8.21 -15.16 2.30
C LEU A 20 -8.58 -14.30 3.51
N PRO A 21 -8.53 -14.84 4.72
CA PRO A 21 -8.84 -14.03 5.90
C PRO A 21 -7.66 -13.17 6.32
N LEU A 22 -7.99 -12.03 6.95
CA LEU A 22 -7.00 -11.17 7.58
C LEU A 22 -7.57 -10.75 8.93
N ASN A 23 -6.93 -11.20 9.99
CA ASN A 23 -7.26 -10.74 11.32
C ASN A 23 -6.55 -9.41 11.58
N PHE A 24 -7.29 -8.41 12.05
CA PHE A 24 -6.71 -7.09 12.28
C PHE A 24 -5.61 -7.10 13.36
N SER A 25 -5.64 -8.10 14.24
CA SER A 25 -4.55 -8.29 15.20
C SER A 25 -3.21 -8.63 14.54
N ASN A 26 -3.23 -9.07 13.28
CA ASN A 26 -2.02 -9.38 12.51
C ASN A 26 -1.50 -8.18 11.72
N LEU A 27 -2.21 -7.06 11.73
CA LEU A 27 -1.75 -5.82 11.11
C LEU A 27 -0.78 -5.08 12.04
N PRO A 28 0.15 -4.29 11.47
CA PRO A 28 1.05 -3.49 12.30
C PRO A 28 0.38 -2.30 12.97
N PHE A 29 -0.92 -2.10 12.76
CA PHE A 29 -1.70 -1.02 13.35
C PHE A 29 -3.19 -1.40 13.38
N PRO A 30 -4.00 -0.82 14.28
CA PRO A 30 -5.45 -0.97 14.22
C PRO A 30 -6.01 -0.11 13.09
N PRO A 31 -6.71 -0.70 12.10
CA PRO A 31 -7.26 0.09 11.00
C PRO A 31 -8.51 0.86 11.41
N LYS A 32 -8.66 2.06 10.86
CA LYS A 32 -9.83 2.92 11.07
C LYS A 32 -10.51 3.31 9.75
N ARG A 33 -9.90 2.98 8.63
CA ARG A 33 -10.42 3.32 7.30
C ARG A 33 -10.05 2.23 6.32
N LEU A 34 -10.99 1.94 5.40
CA LEU A 34 -10.76 1.03 4.28
C LEU A 34 -11.20 1.73 3.01
N PHE A 35 -10.42 1.61 1.95
CA PHE A 35 -10.87 2.04 0.63
C PHE A 35 -10.34 1.11 -0.45
N LEU A 36 -10.99 1.16 -1.61
CA LEU A 36 -10.63 0.36 -2.77
C LEU A 36 -10.19 1.28 -3.90
N VAL A 37 -9.22 0.82 -4.68
CA VAL A 37 -8.80 1.48 -5.93
C VAL A 37 -9.01 0.47 -7.04
N ALA A 38 -9.81 0.83 -8.04
CA ALA A 38 -10.21 -0.08 -9.10
C ALA A 38 -10.26 0.66 -10.43
N ASN A 39 -10.24 -0.12 -11.52
CA ASN A 39 -10.41 0.38 -12.88
C ASN A 39 -9.33 1.38 -13.29
N VAL A 40 -8.13 1.22 -12.76
CA VAL A 40 -6.98 2.04 -13.13
C VAL A 40 -6.47 1.55 -14.48
N PRO A 41 -6.32 2.43 -15.47
CA PRO A 41 -5.78 2.01 -16.76
C PRO A 41 -4.41 1.36 -16.64
N LYS A 42 -4.12 0.45 -17.57
CA LYS A 42 -2.85 -0.28 -17.57
C LYS A 42 -1.67 0.70 -17.55
N ASP A 43 -0.71 0.42 -16.66
CA ASP A 43 0.53 1.17 -16.47
C ASP A 43 0.34 2.59 -15.88
N GLU A 44 -0.88 2.92 -15.44
CA GLU A 44 -1.12 4.19 -14.75
C GLU A 44 -0.56 4.15 -13.33
N ARG A 45 -0.13 5.33 -12.88
CA ARG A 45 0.45 5.54 -11.56
C ARG A 45 -0.54 6.29 -10.68
N ARG A 46 -0.65 5.86 -9.42
CA ARG A 46 -1.42 6.56 -8.39
C ARG A 46 -0.57 6.66 -7.12
N GLY A 47 -1.10 7.37 -6.13
CA GLY A 47 -0.38 7.62 -4.89
C GLY A 47 0.47 8.87 -5.02
N ASP A 48 1.79 8.71 -5.03
CA ASP A 48 2.76 9.81 -5.07
C ASP A 48 2.58 10.75 -3.88
N HIS A 49 2.59 10.16 -2.69
CA HIS A 49 2.46 10.92 -1.45
C HIS A 49 3.06 10.16 -0.27
N ALA A 50 3.25 10.89 0.82
CA ALA A 50 3.55 10.32 2.13
C ALA A 50 2.54 10.88 3.13
N HIS A 51 2.53 10.32 4.33
CA HIS A 51 1.67 10.79 5.41
C HIS A 51 2.53 11.15 6.62
N TYR A 52 2.12 12.18 7.34
CA TYR A 52 2.80 12.53 8.59
C TYR A 52 2.58 11.49 9.67
N THR A 53 1.37 10.96 9.80
CA THR A 53 1.00 10.07 10.90
C THR A 53 0.31 8.78 10.46
N THR A 54 -0.33 8.76 9.29
CA THR A 54 -1.11 7.60 8.83
C THR A 54 -0.21 6.47 8.37
N LYS A 55 -0.49 5.27 8.88
CA LYS A 55 0.09 4.01 8.40
C LYS A 55 -0.91 3.34 7.48
N GLN A 56 -0.43 2.66 6.44
CA GLN A 56 -1.30 1.98 5.48
C GLN A 56 -0.82 0.55 5.23
N PHE A 57 -1.77 -0.31 4.91
CA PHE A 57 -1.49 -1.67 4.45
C PHE A 57 -2.24 -1.86 3.13
N LEU A 58 -1.49 -2.11 2.07
CA LEU A 58 -1.99 -2.22 0.71
C LEU A 58 -2.05 -3.68 0.32
N ILE A 59 -3.21 -4.17 -0.09
CA ILE A 59 -3.42 -5.56 -0.47
C ILE A 59 -3.89 -5.62 -1.92
N CYS A 60 -3.18 -6.39 -2.75
CA CYS A 60 -3.64 -6.66 -4.11
C CYS A 60 -4.71 -7.75 -4.07
N LEU A 61 -5.93 -7.41 -4.47
CA LEU A 61 -7.03 -8.38 -4.53
C LEU A 61 -7.14 -9.03 -5.90
N ARG A 62 -6.63 -8.37 -6.94
CA ARG A 62 -6.61 -8.90 -8.31
C ARG A 62 -5.55 -8.16 -9.11
N GLY A 63 -4.83 -8.90 -9.94
CA GLY A 63 -3.89 -8.32 -10.88
C GLY A 63 -2.46 -8.29 -10.40
N GLU A 64 -1.75 -7.28 -10.83
CA GLU A 64 -0.33 -7.09 -10.55
C GLU A 64 -0.09 -5.60 -10.31
N ILE A 65 0.45 -5.25 -9.15
CA ILE A 65 0.66 -3.86 -8.77
C ILE A 65 2.09 -3.71 -8.25
N ASP A 66 2.83 -2.75 -8.83
CA ASP A 66 4.14 -2.37 -8.31
C ASP A 66 3.95 -1.28 -7.27
N VAL A 67 4.41 -1.54 -6.05
CA VAL A 67 4.40 -0.55 -4.97
C VAL A 67 5.82 -0.03 -4.81
N GLU A 68 6.00 1.25 -5.10
CA GLU A 68 7.29 1.93 -4.98
C GLU A 68 7.34 2.67 -3.65
N LEU A 69 8.35 2.40 -2.86
CA LEU A 69 8.55 3.03 -1.57
C LEU A 69 9.85 3.84 -1.57
N PHE A 70 9.80 5.01 -0.94
CA PHE A 70 10.96 5.89 -0.82
C PHE A 70 10.96 6.50 0.59
N ASP A 71 12.03 6.27 1.33
CA ASP A 71 12.12 6.73 2.73
C ASP A 71 12.84 8.07 2.88
N GLY A 72 13.16 8.73 1.78
CA GLY A 72 13.94 9.97 1.76
C GLY A 72 15.38 9.76 1.32
N ASN A 73 15.87 8.52 1.35
CA ASN A 73 17.23 8.16 0.98
C ASN A 73 17.28 6.98 0.02
N ASN A 74 16.50 5.93 0.28
CA ASN A 74 16.52 4.70 -0.48
C ASN A 74 15.16 4.43 -1.11
N LYS A 75 15.18 3.87 -2.32
CA LYS A 75 13.99 3.43 -3.04
C LYS A 75 13.93 1.92 -3.09
N SER A 76 12.71 1.39 -3.04
CA SER A 76 12.48 -0.02 -3.30
C SER A 76 11.18 -0.18 -4.10
N VAL A 77 11.08 -1.26 -4.85
CA VAL A 77 9.89 -1.61 -5.61
C VAL A 77 9.47 -3.01 -5.20
N HIS A 78 8.20 -3.15 -4.84
CA HIS A 78 7.63 -4.42 -4.43
C HIS A 78 6.46 -4.74 -5.34
N THR A 79 6.59 -5.78 -6.15
CA THR A 79 5.51 -6.24 -7.00
C THR A 79 4.62 -7.16 -6.19
N ILE A 80 3.35 -6.81 -6.07
CA ILE A 80 2.39 -7.63 -5.34
C ILE A 80 1.36 -8.20 -6.31
N PHE A 81 1.03 -9.46 -6.09
CA PHE A 81 0.03 -10.21 -6.83
C PHE A 81 -1.16 -10.51 -5.92
N GLU A 82 -2.17 -11.16 -6.44
CA GLU A 82 -3.38 -11.49 -5.70
C GLU A 82 -3.06 -12.14 -4.34
N GLY A 83 -3.58 -11.55 -3.27
CA GLY A 83 -3.39 -12.04 -1.91
C GLY A 83 -2.11 -11.59 -1.23
N GLU A 84 -1.35 -10.70 -1.86
CA GLU A 84 -0.13 -10.15 -1.27
C GLU A 84 -0.33 -8.70 -0.85
N GLY A 85 0.31 -8.31 0.24
CA GLY A 85 0.20 -6.97 0.78
C GLY A 85 1.53 -6.33 1.11
N VAL A 86 1.53 -5.01 1.20
CA VAL A 86 2.70 -4.20 1.55
C VAL A 86 2.32 -3.25 2.67
N TYR A 87 3.14 -3.21 3.72
CA TYR A 87 3.02 -2.23 4.78
C TYR A 87 3.74 -0.94 4.39
N VAL A 88 3.03 0.19 4.49
CA VAL A 88 3.59 1.52 4.24
C VAL A 88 3.48 2.32 5.55
N PRO A 89 4.60 2.50 6.27
CA PRO A 89 4.61 3.30 7.49
C PRO A 89 4.36 4.79 7.21
N GLU A 90 4.09 5.54 8.27
CA GLU A 90 4.13 7.00 8.19
C GLU A 90 5.52 7.46 7.74
N MET A 91 5.59 8.61 7.09
CA MET A 91 6.84 9.21 6.60
C MET A 91 7.59 8.32 5.63
N VAL A 92 6.85 7.56 4.83
CA VAL A 92 7.38 6.82 3.68
C VAL A 92 6.57 7.23 2.46
N TRP A 93 7.24 7.70 1.44
CA TRP A 93 6.61 8.08 0.17
C TRP A 93 6.24 6.82 -0.60
N ASP A 94 4.99 6.72 -1.04
CA ASP A 94 4.56 5.58 -1.82
C ASP A 94 3.92 5.99 -3.13
N SER A 95 4.05 5.09 -4.10
CA SER A 95 3.41 5.18 -5.40
C SER A 95 3.01 3.78 -5.82
N GLN A 96 1.93 3.67 -6.56
CA GLN A 96 1.50 2.38 -7.10
C GLN A 96 1.39 2.48 -8.62
N VAL A 97 1.94 1.49 -9.33
CA VAL A 97 1.79 1.35 -10.77
C VAL A 97 0.93 0.11 -11.02
N PHE A 98 -0.21 0.31 -11.66
CA PHE A 98 -1.20 -0.74 -11.90
C PHE A 98 -0.93 -1.37 -13.24
N LYS A 99 -0.57 -2.66 -13.27
CA LYS A 99 0.08 -3.27 -14.43
C LYS A 99 -0.86 -3.99 -15.39
N SER A 100 -2.08 -4.35 -14.98
CA SER A 100 -2.92 -5.21 -15.80
C SER A 100 -4.14 -4.53 -16.43
N GLY A 101 -4.55 -3.38 -15.93
CA GLY A 101 -5.73 -2.66 -16.44
C GLY A 101 -7.03 -3.04 -15.73
N ASP A 102 -7.04 -4.13 -14.96
CA ASP A 102 -8.20 -4.55 -14.17
C ASP A 102 -7.82 -4.88 -12.73
N ASP A 103 -6.74 -4.26 -12.26
CA ASP A 103 -6.24 -4.48 -10.92
C ASP A 103 -7.22 -3.96 -9.87
N LEU A 104 -7.21 -4.62 -8.71
CA LEU A 104 -8.03 -4.20 -7.57
C LEU A 104 -7.15 -4.14 -6.34
N LEU A 105 -7.05 -2.93 -5.76
CA LEU A 105 -6.26 -2.68 -4.57
C LEU A 105 -7.18 -2.34 -3.40
N LEU A 106 -6.96 -3.00 -2.26
CA LEU A 106 -7.61 -2.68 -1.01
C LEU A 106 -6.59 -2.02 -0.10
N VAL A 107 -6.95 -0.88 0.49
CA VAL A 107 -6.07 -0.17 1.42
C VAL A 107 -6.75 -0.06 2.77
N LEU A 108 -6.01 -0.48 3.80
CA LEU A 108 -6.38 -0.26 5.20
C LEU A 108 -5.50 0.86 5.74
N ALA A 109 -6.11 1.81 6.45
CA ALA A 109 -5.40 2.96 6.99
C ALA A 109 -5.61 3.08 8.49
N SER A 110 -4.59 3.57 9.20
CA SER A 110 -4.62 3.70 10.66
C SER A 110 -5.42 4.90 11.16
N THR A 111 -5.80 5.81 10.25
CA THR A 111 -6.59 7.01 10.59
C THR A 111 -7.73 7.18 9.60
N GLU A 112 -8.75 7.92 10.00
CA GLU A 112 -9.75 8.39 9.06
C GLU A 112 -9.12 9.38 8.09
N TYR A 113 -9.80 9.67 6.98
CA TYR A 113 -9.28 10.59 5.98
C TYR A 113 -9.04 11.97 6.58
N ASN A 114 -7.83 12.49 6.37
CA ASN A 114 -7.43 13.82 6.82
C ASN A 114 -6.47 14.40 5.79
N GLU A 115 -6.96 15.32 4.98
CA GLU A 115 -6.18 15.91 3.89
C GLU A 115 -4.88 16.56 4.40
N SER A 116 -4.91 17.16 5.59
CA SER A 116 -3.74 17.82 6.15
C SER A 116 -2.61 16.86 6.55
N ASP A 117 -2.90 15.55 6.61
CA ASP A 117 -1.90 14.53 6.92
C ASP A 117 -1.09 14.12 5.69
N TYR A 118 -1.43 14.59 4.51
CA TYR A 118 -0.76 14.21 3.27
C TYR A 118 0.41 15.13 2.96
N ILE A 119 1.50 14.53 2.46
CA ILE A 119 2.64 15.24 1.89
C ILE A 119 2.66 14.86 0.41
N THR A 120 2.32 15.82 -0.47
CA THR A 120 2.17 15.56 -1.90
C THR A 120 3.30 16.13 -2.74
N ASN A 121 4.23 16.84 -2.13
CA ASN A 121 5.41 17.39 -2.80
C ASN A 121 6.64 16.59 -2.39
N LYS A 122 7.25 15.88 -3.34
CA LYS A 122 8.37 14.98 -3.05
C LYS A 122 9.60 15.73 -2.57
N THR A 123 9.86 16.91 -3.11
CA THR A 123 10.98 17.74 -2.68
C THR A 123 10.80 18.17 -1.22
N LYS A 124 9.60 18.57 -0.85
CA LYS A 124 9.25 18.92 0.53
C LYS A 124 9.45 17.72 1.46
N PHE A 125 8.98 16.54 1.04
CA PHE A 125 9.13 15.31 1.80
C PHE A 125 10.61 15.01 2.08
N THR A 126 11.44 15.08 1.03
CA THR A 126 12.85 14.80 1.15
C THR A 126 13.55 15.78 2.11
N LYS A 127 13.15 17.05 2.07
CA LYS A 127 13.70 18.05 3.00
C LYS A 127 13.32 17.75 4.45
N ILE A 128 12.08 17.34 4.70
CA ILE A 128 11.63 17.01 6.05
C ILE A 128 12.43 15.84 6.61
N ILE A 129 12.63 14.80 5.81
CA ILE A 129 13.36 13.60 6.23
C ILE A 129 14.82 13.94 6.55
N ASN A 130 15.43 14.83 5.79
CA ASN A 130 16.88 15.14 5.89
C ASN A 130 17.17 16.40 6.71
N SER A 131 16.18 16.91 7.42
CA SER A 131 16.38 18.08 8.28
C SER A 131 16.85 17.72 9.68
#